data_d010d2cfd3e1f856b7d8ae04261845ba
#
_entry.id   d010d2cfd3e1f856b7d8ae04261845ba
#
_cell.length_a   1.000
_cell.length_b   1.000
_cell.length_c   1.000
_cell.angle_alpha   90.00
_cell.angle_beta   90.00
_cell.angle_gamma   90.00
#
_symmetry.space_group_name_H-M   'P 1'
#
loop_
_entity.id
_entity.type
_entity.pdbx_description
1 polymer ?
#
loop_
_entity_poly.entity_id
_entity_poly.type
_entity_poly.pdbx_seq_one_letter_code
_entity_poly.pdbx_strand_id
1 'polypeptide(L)'
;FVGKNGEVKVSRGEIETTPAGLASQIPSSSEFRAYRSNDHRQNWLDSIISRRPPICPATVGARTFDVCGLAGIAERLNRPIRWNPEKREITGDPEASRFADYTRRAGYPLPV
;
A
#
# COMPACT_ATOMS: atom_id res chain seq x y z
N PHE A 1 -5.47 4.59 -9.74
CA PHE A 1 -4.05 4.64 -10.12
C PHE A 1 -3.93 5.23 -11.51
N VAL A 2 -3.18 6.31 -11.63
CA VAL A 2 -2.93 6.99 -12.92
C VAL A 2 -1.46 6.84 -13.24
N GLY A 3 -1.17 6.28 -14.41
CA GLY A 3 0.18 6.03 -14.90
C GLY A 3 0.42 6.62 -16.29
N LYS A 4 1.66 6.57 -16.75
CA LYS A 4 2.06 7.08 -18.06
C LYS A 4 1.31 6.42 -19.22
N ASN A 5 0.96 5.15 -19.09
CA ASN A 5 0.37 4.34 -20.16
C ASN A 5 -1.13 4.11 -19.99
N GLY A 6 -1.74 4.68 -18.96
CA GLY A 6 -3.17 4.53 -18.71
C GLY A 6 -3.55 4.61 -17.24
N GLU A 7 -4.80 4.29 -16.98
CA GLU A 7 -5.41 4.34 -15.66
C GLU A 7 -5.96 2.98 -15.27
N VAL A 8 -5.86 2.66 -13.99
CA VAL A 8 -6.46 1.47 -13.37
C VAL A 8 -7.28 1.89 -12.16
N LYS A 9 -8.56 1.57 -12.18
CA LYS A 9 -9.48 1.74 -11.07
C LYS A 9 -9.84 0.37 -10.51
N VAL A 10 -9.66 0.18 -9.24
CA VAL A 10 -9.90 -1.10 -8.56
C VAL A 10 -10.89 -0.89 -7.45
N SER A 11 -11.94 -1.69 -7.44
CA SER A 11 -12.89 -1.80 -6.34
C SER A 11 -13.07 -3.26 -5.93
N ARG A 12 -13.87 -3.53 -4.93
CA ARG A 12 -14.12 -4.91 -4.49
C ARG A 12 -14.86 -5.69 -5.59
N GLY A 13 -14.15 -6.59 -6.26
CA GLY A 13 -14.70 -7.46 -7.31
C GLY A 13 -14.70 -6.87 -8.71
N GLU A 14 -14.18 -5.65 -8.91
CA GLU A 14 -14.19 -4.97 -10.20
C GLU A 14 -12.86 -4.28 -10.49
N ILE A 15 -12.41 -4.38 -11.73
CA ILE A 15 -11.24 -3.68 -12.26
C ILE A 15 -11.64 -3.00 -13.57
N GLU A 16 -11.54 -1.69 -13.59
CA GLU A 16 -11.73 -0.87 -14.78
C GLU A 16 -10.38 -0.34 -15.25
N THR A 17 -10.13 -0.32 -16.55
CA THR A 17 -8.88 0.23 -17.10
C THR A 17 -9.13 1.11 -18.33
N THR A 18 -8.27 2.11 -18.47
CA THR A 18 -8.23 2.97 -19.66
C THR A 18 -6.79 2.99 -20.19
N PRO A 19 -6.49 2.43 -21.39
CA PRO A 19 -7.41 1.70 -22.27
C PRO A 19 -7.90 0.36 -21.69
N ALA A 20 -9.07 -0.10 -22.15
CA ALA A 20 -9.71 -1.31 -21.63
C ALA A 20 -8.84 -2.58 -21.74
N GLY A 21 -7.95 -2.68 -22.70
CA GLY A 21 -7.03 -3.80 -22.88
C GLY A 21 -5.93 -3.93 -21.81
N LEU A 22 -5.75 -2.94 -20.96
CA LEU A 22 -4.69 -2.95 -19.94
C LEU A 22 -4.89 -4.07 -18.93
N ALA A 23 -6.13 -4.35 -18.53
CA ALA A 23 -6.46 -5.43 -17.59
C ALA A 23 -6.12 -6.84 -18.11
N SER A 24 -6.07 -7.00 -19.43
CA SER A 24 -5.79 -8.29 -20.09
C SER A 24 -4.29 -8.52 -20.32
N GLN A 25 -3.44 -7.54 -20.04
CA GLN A 25 -2.01 -7.69 -20.19
C GLN A 25 -1.46 -8.60 -19.11
N ILE A 26 -0.84 -9.68 -19.52
CA ILE A 26 -0.17 -10.61 -18.61
C ILE A 26 1.21 -10.02 -18.29
N PRO A 27 1.51 -9.75 -17.01
CA PRO A 27 2.84 -9.29 -16.62
C PRO A 27 3.93 -10.24 -17.10
N SER A 28 5.11 -9.71 -17.44
CA SER A 28 6.26 -10.53 -17.84
C SER A 28 6.71 -11.45 -16.69
N SER A 29 7.43 -12.52 -17.00
CA SER A 29 7.95 -13.44 -15.98
C SER A 29 8.94 -12.79 -15.00
N SER A 30 9.51 -11.63 -15.37
CA SER A 30 10.42 -10.83 -14.52
C SER A 30 9.68 -9.91 -13.54
N GLU A 31 8.37 -9.72 -13.72
CA GLU A 31 7.57 -8.88 -12.83
C GLU A 31 7.12 -9.64 -11.59
N PHE A 32 7.00 -8.89 -10.48
CA PHE A 32 6.53 -9.45 -9.22
C PHE A 32 5.11 -10.02 -9.36
N ARG A 33 4.96 -11.27 -8.95
CA ARG A 33 3.65 -11.93 -8.84
C ARG A 33 3.47 -12.49 -7.44
N ALA A 34 2.35 -12.14 -6.82
CA ALA A 34 1.93 -12.82 -5.61
C ALA A 34 1.50 -14.27 -5.98
N TYR A 35 1.82 -15.22 -5.12
CA TYR A 35 1.29 -16.58 -5.29
C TYR A 35 -0.23 -16.59 -5.05
N ARG A 36 -0.94 -17.59 -5.58
CA ARG A 36 -2.39 -17.67 -5.44
C ARG A 36 -2.78 -18.09 -4.02
N SER A 37 -3.63 -17.31 -3.39
CA SER A 37 -4.26 -17.64 -2.11
C SER A 37 -5.72 -17.18 -2.14
N ASN A 38 -6.64 -18.12 -1.89
CA ASN A 38 -8.07 -17.86 -1.88
C ASN A 38 -8.64 -17.73 -0.46
N ASP A 39 -7.89 -18.16 0.54
CA ASP A 39 -8.26 -18.10 1.96
C ASP A 39 -7.10 -17.53 2.76
N HIS A 40 -7.28 -16.32 3.27
CA HIS A 40 -6.24 -15.63 4.03
C HIS A 40 -6.01 -16.24 5.42
N ARG A 41 -7.01 -16.88 6.02
CA ARG A 41 -6.88 -17.54 7.32
C ARG A 41 -6.06 -18.82 7.19
N GLN A 42 -6.39 -19.64 6.18
CA GLN A 42 -5.61 -20.84 5.89
C GLN A 42 -4.17 -20.48 5.50
N ASN A 43 -4.00 -19.44 4.68
CA ASN A 43 -2.67 -18.95 4.32
C ASN A 43 -1.83 -18.54 5.53
N TRP A 44 -2.45 -17.88 6.51
CA TRP A 44 -1.80 -17.52 7.76
C TRP A 44 -1.39 -18.73 8.58
N LEU A 45 -2.29 -19.72 8.75
CA LEU A 45 -2.00 -20.97 9.46
C LEU A 45 -0.86 -21.76 8.78
N ASP A 46 -0.92 -21.90 7.47
CA ASP A 46 0.11 -22.57 6.66
C ASP A 46 1.47 -21.87 6.80
N SER A 47 1.46 -20.54 6.90
CA SER A 47 2.67 -19.76 7.11
C SER A 47 3.29 -19.97 8.50
N ILE A 48 2.46 -20.14 9.54
CA ILE A 48 2.93 -20.47 10.88
C ILE A 48 3.61 -21.84 10.89
N ILE A 49 3.00 -22.84 10.24
CA ILE A 49 3.51 -24.22 10.17
C ILE A 49 4.78 -24.28 9.33
N SER A 50 4.74 -23.72 8.12
CA SER A 50 5.83 -23.79 7.15
C SER A 50 6.98 -22.82 7.41
N ARG A 51 6.77 -21.81 8.27
CA ARG A 51 7.69 -20.68 8.49
C ARG A 51 7.99 -19.87 7.23
N ARG A 52 7.14 -19.96 6.21
CA ARG A 52 7.21 -19.14 5.00
C ARG A 52 6.37 -17.87 5.16
N PRO A 53 6.76 -16.74 4.55
CA PRO A 53 5.97 -15.53 4.59
C PRO A 53 4.56 -15.76 4.04
N PRO A 54 3.51 -15.19 4.68
CA PRO A 54 2.17 -15.19 4.10
C PRO A 54 2.12 -14.32 2.84
N ILE A 55 1.06 -14.46 2.04
CA ILE A 55 0.88 -13.68 0.80
C ILE A 55 0.85 -12.16 1.06
N CYS A 56 0.38 -11.77 2.24
CA CYS A 56 0.37 -10.37 2.70
C CYS A 56 1.12 -10.25 4.03
N PRO A 57 2.45 -10.21 4.02
CA PRO A 57 3.23 -9.98 5.24
C PRO A 57 3.00 -8.56 5.77
N ALA A 58 3.36 -8.33 7.03
CA ALA A 58 3.17 -7.04 7.69
C ALA A 58 3.78 -5.85 6.91
N THR A 59 4.89 -6.07 6.22
CA THR A 59 5.52 -5.05 5.37
C THR A 59 4.65 -4.62 4.19
N VAL A 60 3.93 -5.55 3.56
CA VAL A 60 2.98 -5.24 2.48
C VAL A 60 1.77 -4.50 3.07
N GLY A 61 1.23 -4.99 4.20
CA GLY A 61 0.14 -4.31 4.91
C GLY A 61 0.49 -2.87 5.29
N ALA A 62 1.70 -2.64 5.82
CA ALA A 62 2.18 -1.32 6.17
C ALA A 62 2.27 -0.38 4.95
N ARG A 63 2.81 -0.85 3.82
CA ARG A 63 2.88 -0.06 2.58
C ARG A 63 1.49 0.28 2.01
N THR A 64 0.56 -0.65 2.11
CA THR A 64 -0.84 -0.40 1.72
C THR A 64 -1.47 0.65 2.62
N PHE A 65 -1.21 0.58 3.92
CA PHE A 65 -1.68 1.58 4.87
C PHE A 65 -1.07 2.96 4.59
N ASP A 66 0.21 3.06 4.22
CA ASP A 66 0.84 4.33 3.82
C ASP A 66 0.03 5.00 2.69
N VAL A 67 -0.36 4.26 1.65
CA VAL A 67 -1.16 4.81 0.54
C VAL A 67 -2.49 5.36 1.03
N CYS A 68 -3.21 4.61 1.87
CA CYS A 68 -4.49 5.05 2.42
C CYS A 68 -4.33 6.28 3.33
N GLY A 69 -3.31 6.26 4.19
CA GLY A 69 -3.00 7.38 5.09
C GLY A 69 -2.63 8.66 4.32
N LEU A 70 -1.78 8.53 3.30
CA LEU A 70 -1.39 9.65 2.46
C LEU A 70 -2.58 10.24 1.68
N ALA A 71 -3.46 9.40 1.16
CA ALA A 71 -4.70 9.85 0.51
C ALA A 71 -5.58 10.67 1.48
N GLY A 72 -5.76 10.18 2.71
CA GLY A 72 -6.53 10.89 3.74
C GLY A 72 -5.88 12.22 4.14
N ILE A 73 -4.54 12.30 4.21
CA ILE A 73 -3.83 13.56 4.50
C ILE A 73 -4.02 14.55 3.34
N ALA A 74 -3.85 14.10 2.10
CA ALA A 74 -4.01 14.94 0.92
C ALA A 74 -5.45 15.49 0.80
N GLU A 75 -6.45 14.64 1.06
CA GLU A 75 -7.86 15.02 1.10
C GLU A 75 -8.11 16.07 2.19
N ARG A 76 -7.63 15.84 3.42
CA ARG A 76 -7.79 16.77 4.54
C ARG A 76 -7.17 18.14 4.27
N LEU A 77 -6.02 18.16 3.62
CA LEU A 77 -5.30 19.40 3.29
C LEU A 77 -5.75 20.01 1.96
N ASN A 78 -6.59 19.29 1.20
CA ASN A 78 -7.09 19.67 -0.12
C ASN A 78 -5.96 20.08 -1.08
N ARG A 79 -4.86 19.36 -1.05
CA ARG A 79 -3.68 19.60 -1.92
C ARG A 79 -2.83 18.34 -2.10
N PRO A 80 -2.09 18.24 -3.23
CA PRO A 80 -1.15 17.16 -3.43
C PRO A 80 -0.05 17.16 -2.37
N ILE A 81 0.39 15.98 -1.96
CA ILE A 81 1.54 15.78 -1.09
C ILE A 81 2.60 14.95 -1.81
N ARG A 82 3.87 15.11 -1.43
CA ARG A 82 4.99 14.35 -2.00
C ARG A 82 5.46 13.33 -0.97
N TRP A 83 5.60 12.09 -1.40
CA TRP A 83 6.02 10.97 -0.59
C TRP A 83 7.34 10.37 -1.07
N ASN A 84 8.25 10.10 -0.15
CA ASN A 84 9.44 9.30 -0.41
C ASN A 84 9.21 7.87 0.10
N PRO A 85 9.03 6.88 -0.80
CA PRO A 85 8.71 5.51 -0.40
C PRO A 85 9.89 4.76 0.24
N GLU A 86 11.14 5.19 -0.01
CA GLU A 86 12.33 4.56 0.57
C GLU A 86 12.50 4.95 2.03
N LYS A 87 12.35 6.25 2.32
CA LYS A 87 12.43 6.80 3.67
C LYS A 87 11.12 6.74 4.44
N ARG A 88 10.02 6.44 3.74
CA ARG A 88 8.66 6.47 4.28
C ARG A 88 8.34 7.81 4.96
N GLU A 89 8.59 8.90 4.27
CA GLU A 89 8.38 10.27 4.77
C GLU A 89 7.70 11.18 3.74
N ILE A 90 6.92 12.12 4.23
CA ILE A 90 6.39 13.22 3.41
C ILE A 90 7.50 14.24 3.24
N THR A 91 7.79 14.65 1.99
CA THR A 91 8.89 15.54 1.67
C THR A 91 8.43 16.97 1.38
N GLY A 92 9.15 17.93 1.96
CA GLY A 92 8.94 19.34 1.68
C GLY A 92 7.64 19.94 2.23
N ASP A 93 6.94 19.22 3.14
CA ASP A 93 5.67 19.64 3.70
C ASP A 93 5.59 19.31 5.20
N PRO A 94 6.07 20.24 6.08
CA PRO A 94 6.06 20.03 7.53
C PRO A 94 4.64 19.95 8.12
N GLU A 95 3.66 20.62 7.52
CA GLU A 95 2.27 20.55 7.95
C GLU A 95 1.69 19.16 7.69
N ALA A 96 1.82 18.63 6.46
CA ALA A 96 1.37 17.30 6.11
C ALA A 96 2.08 16.23 6.95
N SER A 97 3.37 16.40 7.25
CA SER A 97 4.16 15.47 8.06
C SER A 97 3.62 15.31 9.49
N ARG A 98 2.98 16.33 10.05
CA ARG A 98 2.35 16.25 11.39
C ARG A 98 1.16 15.30 11.41
N PHE A 99 0.52 15.04 10.29
CA PHE A 99 -0.59 14.10 10.18
C PHE A 99 -0.14 12.65 9.92
N ALA A 100 1.12 12.44 9.56
CA ALA A 100 1.66 11.09 9.35
C ALA A 100 1.93 10.35 10.66
N ASP A 101 2.05 11.08 11.76
CA ASP A 101 2.17 10.53 13.10
C ASP A 101 1.40 11.40 14.10
N TYR A 102 1.24 10.92 15.31
CA TYR A 102 0.59 11.65 16.39
C TYR A 102 1.42 11.59 17.68
N THR A 103 1.25 12.60 18.51
CA THR A 103 1.93 12.66 19.80
C THR A 103 1.56 11.45 20.66
N ARG A 104 2.56 10.72 21.10
CA ARG A 104 2.39 9.56 21.96
C ARG A 104 2.23 10.00 23.41
N ARG A 105 1.52 9.19 24.17
CA ARG A 105 1.45 9.41 25.63
C ARG A 105 2.85 9.23 26.24
N ALA A 106 3.20 10.09 27.19
CA ALA A 106 4.46 9.98 27.90
C ALA A 106 4.68 8.58 28.48
N GLY A 107 5.87 8.01 28.30
CA GLY A 107 6.20 6.65 28.71
C GLY A 107 5.84 5.53 27.72
N TYR A 108 5.23 5.86 26.56
CA TYR A 108 4.87 4.88 25.52
C TYR A 108 5.42 5.26 24.13
N PRO A 109 6.74 5.48 23.99
CA PRO A 109 7.33 5.67 22.67
C PRO A 109 7.23 4.38 21.86
N LEU A 110 7.21 4.50 20.51
CA LEU A 110 7.43 3.33 19.67
C LEU A 110 8.89 2.87 19.84
N PRO A 111 9.14 1.55 19.90
CA PRO A 111 10.50 1.06 19.76
C PRO A 111 11.07 1.47 18.41
N VAL A 112 12.26 2.07 18.42
CA VAL A 112 13.00 2.49 17.24
C VAL A 112 13.76 1.30 16.67
#